data_89e58cfb0cb9a52552e0487d8af01cd8
#
_entry.id   89e58cfb0cb9a52552e0487d8af01cd8
#
_cell.length_a   1.000
_cell.length_b   1.000
_cell.length_c   1.000
_cell.angle_alpha   90.00
_cell.angle_beta   90.00
_cell.angle_gamma   90.00
#
_symmetry.space_group_name_H-M   'P 1'
#
loop_
_entity.id
_entity.type
_entity.pdbx_description
1 polymer ?
#
loop_
_entity_poly.entity_id
_entity_poly.type
_entity_poly.pdbx_seq_one_letter_code
_entity_poly.pdbx_strand_id
1 'polypeptide(L)'
;MDRRDFFKTVAITGAAMTIQRSEAMEILTQTINKANGDKPDLVAVMGGEPEAMFRRAISELGGMKQFIKPGQKVVVKPNIGWDKVPELAGNTNPKLITEIIKQCFAAGAKEVTVFDHTCDDWQKCYKNSGIEAAAKEAGAKVMPAHLESYYKPVDLPKGQKMKKAKIHEAILNCDVWINVPILKNHGGANLTISMKN
;
A
#
# COMPACT_ATOMS: atom_id res chain seq x y z
N MET A 1 27.87 0.74 -9.31
CA MET A 1 27.49 0.83 -10.73
C MET A 1 27.24 2.31 -11.04
N ASP A 2 28.04 2.92 -11.91
CA ASP A 2 27.94 4.34 -12.25
C ASP A 2 26.68 4.59 -13.10
N ARG A 3 26.08 5.80 -13.00
CA ARG A 3 24.93 6.22 -13.82
C ARG A 3 25.15 5.99 -15.31
N ARG A 4 26.38 6.15 -15.80
CA ARG A 4 26.76 5.90 -17.20
C ARG A 4 26.67 4.43 -17.59
N ASP A 5 27.00 3.50 -16.69
CA ASP A 5 26.93 2.06 -16.97
C ASP A 5 25.49 1.57 -16.97
N PHE A 6 24.61 2.17 -16.15
CA PHE A 6 23.17 1.91 -16.20
C PHE A 6 22.57 2.29 -17.56
N PHE A 7 22.90 3.46 -18.09
CA PHE A 7 22.40 3.89 -19.40
C PHE A 7 23.02 3.13 -20.58
N LYS A 8 24.26 2.66 -20.48
CA LYS A 8 24.86 1.78 -21.49
C LYS A 8 24.19 0.41 -21.55
N THR A 9 23.85 -0.16 -20.39
CA THR A 9 23.12 -1.43 -20.30
C THR A 9 21.71 -1.31 -20.87
N VAL A 10 21.03 -0.19 -20.66
CA VAL A 10 19.71 0.10 -21.25
C VAL A 10 19.79 0.37 -22.76
N ALA A 11 20.87 0.98 -23.27
CA ALA A 11 21.02 1.28 -24.70
C ALA A 11 21.36 0.04 -25.56
N ILE A 12 22.05 -0.97 -25.00
CA ILE A 12 22.36 -2.21 -25.70
C ILE A 12 21.14 -3.11 -25.90
N THR A 13 20.10 -2.98 -25.04
CA THR A 13 18.83 -3.67 -25.16
C THR A 13 17.87 -3.01 -26.15
N GLY A 14 18.17 -1.84 -26.65
CA GLY A 14 17.31 -1.09 -27.61
C GLY A 14 17.31 -1.59 -29.05
N ALA A 15 18.18 -2.53 -29.43
CA ALA A 15 18.35 -2.97 -30.82
C ALA A 15 17.65 -4.31 -31.18
N ALA A 16 16.90 -4.92 -30.25
CA ALA A 16 16.18 -6.17 -30.49
C ALA A 16 14.71 -6.06 -30.12
N MET A 17 14.02 -5.03 -30.61
CA MET A 17 12.59 -4.81 -30.31
C MET A 17 11.67 -5.30 -31.43
N THR A 18 11.41 -6.62 -31.42
CA THR A 18 10.12 -7.20 -31.75
C THR A 18 9.67 -8.26 -30.73
N ILE A 19 10.17 -8.19 -29.49
CA ILE A 19 9.68 -9.03 -28.38
C ILE A 19 8.43 -8.36 -27.81
N GLN A 20 7.33 -9.10 -27.70
CA GLN A 20 6.11 -8.62 -27.07
C GLN A 20 6.42 -8.09 -25.66
N ARG A 21 5.83 -6.95 -25.31
CA ARG A 21 6.08 -6.20 -24.06
C ARG A 21 6.01 -7.06 -22.80
N SER A 22 5.25 -8.16 -22.84
CA SER A 22 5.12 -9.15 -21.76
C SER A 22 6.38 -9.98 -21.53
N GLU A 23 7.03 -10.45 -22.58
CA GLU A 23 8.22 -11.32 -22.49
C GLU A 23 9.47 -10.54 -22.04
N ALA A 24 9.66 -9.32 -22.53
CA ALA A 24 10.79 -8.49 -22.10
C ALA A 24 10.72 -8.15 -20.60
N MET A 25 9.51 -7.90 -20.07
CA MET A 25 9.33 -7.62 -18.65
C MET A 25 9.52 -8.88 -17.80
N GLU A 26 9.13 -10.04 -18.30
CA GLU A 26 9.31 -11.32 -17.61
C GLU A 26 10.79 -11.72 -17.56
N ILE A 27 11.53 -11.54 -18.65
CA ILE A 27 12.98 -11.76 -18.71
C ILE A 27 13.72 -10.80 -17.77
N LEU A 28 13.33 -9.52 -17.71
CA LEU A 28 13.94 -8.55 -16.81
C LEU A 28 13.70 -8.92 -15.34
N THR A 29 12.49 -9.35 -15.00
CA THR A 29 12.12 -9.80 -13.64
C THR A 29 12.90 -11.07 -13.26
N GLN A 30 13.01 -12.05 -14.16
CA GLN A 30 13.77 -13.27 -13.93
C GLN A 30 15.28 -13.01 -13.80
N THR A 31 15.83 -12.06 -14.54
CA THR A 31 17.26 -11.70 -14.47
C THR A 31 17.59 -11.01 -13.15
N ILE A 32 16.72 -10.13 -12.65
CA ILE A 32 16.88 -9.47 -11.35
C ILE A 32 16.79 -10.48 -10.21
N ASN A 33 15.81 -11.39 -10.25
CA ASN A 33 15.64 -12.42 -9.22
C ASN A 33 16.77 -13.47 -9.21
N LYS A 34 17.38 -13.76 -10.35
CA LYS A 34 18.49 -14.71 -10.47
C LYS A 34 19.83 -14.17 -9.94
N ALA A 35 19.96 -12.85 -9.85
CA ALA A 35 21.19 -12.20 -9.38
C ALA A 35 21.38 -12.27 -7.86
N ASN A 36 20.32 -12.43 -7.07
CA ASN A 36 20.40 -12.23 -5.62
C ASN A 36 20.07 -13.44 -4.75
N GLY A 37 19.59 -14.57 -5.24
CA GLY A 37 19.31 -15.76 -4.40
C GLY A 37 18.40 -15.54 -3.17
N ASP A 38 18.20 -14.28 -2.76
CA ASP A 38 17.40 -13.82 -1.63
C ASP A 38 16.06 -13.26 -2.12
N LYS A 39 15.08 -13.30 -1.22
CA LYS A 39 13.78 -12.69 -1.49
C LYS A 39 13.96 -11.18 -1.72
N PRO A 40 13.25 -10.59 -2.70
CA PRO A 40 13.37 -9.16 -2.94
C PRO A 40 12.77 -8.35 -1.80
N ASP A 41 13.42 -7.23 -1.45
CA ASP A 41 12.89 -6.26 -0.49
C ASP A 41 11.85 -5.32 -1.12
N LEU A 42 11.82 -5.25 -2.45
CA LEU A 42 10.93 -4.40 -3.23
C LEU A 42 10.46 -5.12 -4.49
N VAL A 43 9.15 -5.05 -4.75
CA VAL A 43 8.55 -5.54 -6.00
C VAL A 43 7.75 -4.43 -6.65
N ALA A 44 8.04 -4.17 -7.93
CA ALA A 44 7.27 -3.25 -8.77
C ALA A 44 6.49 -4.04 -9.81
N VAL A 45 5.16 -3.87 -9.85
CA VAL A 45 4.28 -4.50 -10.83
C VAL A 45 3.53 -3.41 -11.59
N MET A 46 3.47 -3.54 -12.89
CA MET A 46 2.83 -2.59 -13.78
C MET A 46 1.92 -3.32 -14.79
N GLY A 47 0.76 -2.71 -15.05
CA GLY A 47 -0.21 -3.23 -16.03
C GLY A 47 -1.13 -4.29 -15.45
N GLY A 48 -2.43 -4.08 -15.57
CA GLY A 48 -3.49 -4.95 -15.08
C GLY A 48 -4.35 -4.35 -13.97
N GLU A 49 -5.29 -5.12 -13.48
CA GLU A 49 -6.18 -4.72 -12.39
C GLU A 49 -5.43 -4.66 -11.07
N PRO A 50 -5.76 -3.70 -10.17
CA PRO A 50 -5.05 -3.47 -8.91
C PRO A 50 -4.91 -4.72 -8.03
N GLU A 51 -5.96 -5.53 -7.93
CA GLU A 51 -5.96 -6.77 -7.17
C GLU A 51 -5.03 -7.83 -7.75
N ALA A 52 -4.93 -7.91 -9.09
CA ALA A 52 -4.05 -8.85 -9.76
C ALA A 52 -2.57 -8.43 -9.60
N MET A 53 -2.29 -7.13 -9.73
CA MET A 53 -0.96 -6.57 -9.49
C MET A 53 -0.51 -6.82 -8.04
N PHE A 54 -1.40 -6.63 -7.08
CA PHE A 54 -1.09 -6.91 -5.67
C PHE A 54 -0.81 -8.41 -5.43
N ARG A 55 -1.65 -9.31 -5.96
CA ARG A 55 -1.41 -10.75 -5.85
C ARG A 55 -0.03 -11.14 -6.40
N ARG A 56 0.35 -10.60 -7.53
CA ARG A 56 1.67 -10.85 -8.11
C ARG A 56 2.77 -10.29 -7.21
N ALA A 57 2.67 -9.04 -6.79
CA ALA A 57 3.69 -8.40 -5.95
C ALA A 57 3.91 -9.14 -4.63
N ILE A 58 2.81 -9.47 -3.92
CA ILE A 58 2.92 -10.14 -2.61
C ILE A 58 3.43 -11.58 -2.75
N SER A 59 3.12 -12.27 -3.85
CA SER A 59 3.66 -13.58 -4.16
C SER A 59 5.18 -13.55 -4.30
N GLU A 60 5.73 -12.58 -5.03
CA GLU A 60 7.18 -12.39 -5.20
C GLU A 60 7.89 -12.07 -3.88
N LEU A 61 7.19 -11.38 -2.96
CA LEU A 61 7.67 -11.12 -1.60
C LEU A 61 7.57 -12.35 -0.67
N GLY A 62 7.09 -13.49 -1.17
CA GLY A 62 6.94 -14.73 -0.41
C GLY A 62 5.57 -14.90 0.25
N GLY A 63 4.58 -14.11 -0.15
CA GLY A 63 3.19 -14.18 0.28
C GLY A 63 2.90 -13.45 1.59
N MET A 64 1.61 -13.18 1.86
CA MET A 64 1.17 -12.42 3.03
C MET A 64 1.55 -13.09 4.36
N LYS A 65 1.73 -14.42 4.39
CA LYS A 65 2.19 -15.17 5.58
C LYS A 65 3.61 -14.83 6.04
N GLN A 66 4.40 -14.14 5.21
CA GLN A 66 5.71 -13.60 5.64
C GLN A 66 5.53 -12.42 6.61
N PHE A 67 4.43 -11.70 6.49
CA PHE A 67 4.18 -10.45 7.22
C PHE A 67 3.15 -10.61 8.34
N ILE A 68 2.24 -11.58 8.23
CA ILE A 68 1.16 -11.81 9.19
C ILE A 68 1.24 -13.22 9.76
N LYS A 69 1.18 -13.31 11.08
CA LYS A 69 1.08 -14.58 11.83
C LYS A 69 -0.37 -14.83 12.24
N PRO A 70 -0.78 -16.11 12.38
CA PRO A 70 -2.11 -16.44 12.86
C PRO A 70 -2.44 -15.75 14.20
N GLY A 71 -3.66 -15.24 14.29
CA GLY A 71 -4.16 -14.57 15.49
C GLY A 71 -3.82 -13.08 15.61
N GLN A 72 -3.00 -12.51 14.72
CA GLN A 72 -2.64 -11.10 14.76
C GLN A 72 -3.79 -10.17 14.33
N LYS A 73 -3.79 -8.97 14.90
CA LYS A 73 -4.64 -7.85 14.49
C LYS A 73 -3.91 -7.01 13.47
N VAL A 74 -4.54 -6.77 12.34
CA VAL A 74 -3.97 -6.01 11.22
C VAL A 74 -4.72 -4.70 11.04
N VAL A 75 -3.98 -3.62 10.84
CA VAL A 75 -4.53 -2.35 10.35
C VAL A 75 -4.12 -2.16 8.90
N VAL A 76 -5.09 -1.90 8.05
CA VAL A 76 -4.89 -1.47 6.66
C VAL A 76 -5.25 0.01 6.58
N LYS A 77 -4.28 0.85 6.28
CA LYS A 77 -4.46 2.29 6.12
C LYS A 77 -4.38 2.69 4.66
N PRO A 78 -5.52 2.79 3.96
CA PRO A 78 -5.58 3.39 2.62
C PRO A 78 -5.39 4.90 2.68
N ASN A 79 -5.45 5.56 1.52
CA ASN A 79 -5.72 6.98 1.41
C ASN A 79 -7.22 7.17 1.12
N ILE A 80 -7.98 7.71 2.07
CA ILE A 80 -9.39 8.10 1.95
C ILE A 80 -9.48 9.61 2.21
N GLY A 81 -8.68 10.39 1.46
CA GLY A 81 -8.56 11.83 1.74
C GLY A 81 -9.72 12.67 1.22
N TRP A 82 -10.40 12.24 0.16
CA TRP A 82 -11.28 13.08 -0.63
C TRP A 82 -12.65 12.46 -0.90
N ASP A 83 -13.66 13.31 -0.97
CA ASP A 83 -15.01 12.96 -1.44
C ASP A 83 -14.98 12.78 -2.97
N LYS A 84 -14.40 11.66 -3.43
CA LYS A 84 -14.24 11.32 -4.84
C LYS A 84 -14.56 9.85 -5.08
N VAL A 85 -15.18 9.59 -6.21
CA VAL A 85 -15.43 8.22 -6.71
C VAL A 85 -14.14 7.56 -7.20
N PRO A 86 -14.07 6.22 -7.24
CA PRO A 86 -12.83 5.49 -7.60
C PRO A 86 -12.26 5.86 -8.96
N GLU A 87 -13.10 6.19 -9.93
CA GLU A 87 -12.73 6.55 -11.31
C GLU A 87 -11.85 7.81 -11.38
N LEU A 88 -11.95 8.68 -10.39
CA LEU A 88 -11.14 9.91 -10.30
C LEU A 88 -9.77 9.68 -9.67
N ALA A 89 -9.47 8.47 -9.21
CA ALA A 89 -8.19 8.07 -8.63
C ALA A 89 -7.66 9.04 -7.52
N GLY A 90 -8.57 9.72 -6.83
CA GLY A 90 -8.22 10.60 -5.71
C GLY A 90 -7.90 9.87 -4.41
N ASN A 91 -8.37 8.64 -4.28
CA ASN A 91 -8.23 7.75 -3.14
C ASN A 91 -7.62 6.41 -3.56
N THR A 92 -7.24 5.58 -2.60
CA THR A 92 -6.79 4.21 -2.88
C THR A 92 -7.91 3.42 -3.57
N ASN A 93 -7.55 2.56 -4.51
CA ASN A 93 -8.55 1.77 -5.24
C ASN A 93 -9.24 0.74 -4.32
N PRO A 94 -10.58 0.69 -4.25
CA PRO A 94 -11.31 -0.22 -3.35
C PRO A 94 -11.07 -1.71 -3.67
N LYS A 95 -10.87 -2.10 -4.94
CA LYS A 95 -10.55 -3.49 -5.31
C LYS A 95 -9.22 -3.94 -4.71
N LEU A 96 -8.23 -3.05 -4.66
CA LEU A 96 -6.95 -3.30 -4.01
C LEU A 96 -7.14 -3.55 -2.50
N ILE A 97 -7.97 -2.74 -1.85
CA ILE A 97 -8.25 -2.88 -0.41
C ILE A 97 -8.95 -4.20 -0.12
N THR A 98 -9.95 -4.58 -0.93
CA THR A 98 -10.61 -5.89 -0.83
C THR A 98 -9.60 -7.03 -0.89
N GLU A 99 -8.68 -7.00 -1.85
CA GLU A 99 -7.69 -8.07 -2.05
C GLU A 99 -6.72 -8.15 -0.86
N ILE A 100 -6.22 -7.01 -0.38
CA ILE A 100 -5.33 -6.96 0.79
C ILE A 100 -6.03 -7.58 2.00
N ILE A 101 -7.28 -7.20 2.27
CA ILE A 101 -8.04 -7.71 3.42
C ILE A 101 -8.23 -9.23 3.32
N LYS A 102 -8.64 -9.74 2.15
CA LYS A 102 -8.79 -11.18 1.91
C LYS A 102 -7.49 -11.94 2.18
N GLN A 103 -6.37 -11.41 1.72
CA GLN A 103 -5.06 -12.02 1.95
C GLN A 103 -4.61 -11.95 3.42
N CYS A 104 -4.97 -10.90 4.14
CA CYS A 104 -4.73 -10.83 5.58
C CYS A 104 -5.46 -11.96 6.32
N PHE A 105 -6.75 -12.18 6.04
CA PHE A 105 -7.51 -13.26 6.64
C PHE A 105 -6.99 -14.64 6.20
N ALA A 106 -6.64 -14.81 4.93
CA ALA A 106 -6.05 -16.05 4.42
C ALA A 106 -4.68 -16.37 5.06
N ALA A 107 -3.95 -15.35 5.52
CA ALA A 107 -2.72 -15.50 6.30
C ALA A 107 -2.97 -15.84 7.77
N GLY A 108 -4.23 -15.75 8.24
CA GLY A 108 -4.61 -16.08 9.61
C GLY A 108 -4.82 -14.88 10.52
N ALA A 109 -4.97 -13.67 9.98
CA ALA A 109 -5.31 -12.50 10.78
C ALA A 109 -6.62 -12.73 11.56
N LYS A 110 -6.61 -12.42 12.85
CA LYS A 110 -7.80 -12.50 13.71
C LYS A 110 -8.79 -11.37 13.43
N GLU A 111 -8.27 -10.21 13.08
CA GLU A 111 -9.04 -9.00 12.85
C GLU A 111 -8.30 -8.13 11.83
N VAL A 112 -9.05 -7.53 10.91
CA VAL A 112 -8.54 -6.50 10.01
C VAL A 112 -9.36 -5.24 10.22
N THR A 113 -8.68 -4.11 10.45
CA THR A 113 -9.31 -2.81 10.65
C THR A 113 -8.85 -1.85 9.54
N VAL A 114 -9.78 -1.09 8.98
CA VAL A 114 -9.50 -0.07 7.95
C VAL A 114 -9.90 1.29 8.49
N PHE A 115 -9.03 2.28 8.36
CA PHE A 115 -9.34 3.67 8.66
C PHE A 115 -8.40 4.63 7.90
N ASP A 116 -8.81 5.88 7.76
CA ASP A 116 -7.99 7.02 7.39
C ASP A 116 -8.55 8.32 7.95
N HIS A 117 -7.69 9.33 8.13
CA HIS A 117 -8.11 10.70 8.44
C HIS A 117 -8.36 11.45 7.12
N THR A 118 -9.59 11.90 6.92
CA THR A 118 -10.03 12.53 5.67
C THR A 118 -9.73 14.04 5.65
N CYS A 119 -9.64 14.61 4.45
CA CYS A 119 -9.53 16.06 4.24
C CYS A 119 -10.90 16.71 4.04
N ASP A 120 -11.84 15.99 3.42
CA ASP A 120 -13.25 16.38 3.25
C ASP A 120 -14.13 15.71 4.32
N ASP A 121 -15.46 15.87 4.20
CA ASP A 121 -16.44 15.21 5.06
C ASP A 121 -16.18 13.70 5.12
N TRP A 122 -15.93 13.19 6.31
CA TRP A 122 -15.48 11.80 6.48
C TRP A 122 -16.53 10.76 6.02
N GLN A 123 -17.81 11.02 6.24
CA GLN A 123 -18.89 10.09 5.85
C GLN A 123 -18.97 9.98 4.33
N LYS A 124 -18.86 11.12 3.64
CA LYS A 124 -18.84 11.16 2.17
C LYS A 124 -17.58 10.54 1.61
N CYS A 125 -16.41 10.85 2.17
CA CYS A 125 -15.14 10.25 1.74
C CYS A 125 -15.18 8.73 1.81
N TYR A 126 -15.60 8.17 2.95
CA TYR A 126 -15.66 6.73 3.16
C TYR A 126 -16.66 6.05 2.23
N LYS A 127 -17.85 6.64 2.09
CA LYS A 127 -18.92 6.12 1.22
C LYS A 127 -18.56 6.22 -0.25
N ASN A 128 -18.21 7.42 -0.73
CA ASN A 128 -18.08 7.71 -2.16
C ASN A 128 -16.77 7.16 -2.75
N SER A 129 -15.72 6.97 -1.95
CA SER A 129 -14.52 6.24 -2.39
C SER A 129 -14.76 4.75 -2.63
N GLY A 130 -15.90 4.20 -2.18
CA GLY A 130 -16.20 2.78 -2.24
C GLY A 130 -15.39 1.91 -1.27
N ILE A 131 -14.42 2.50 -0.54
CA ILE A 131 -13.53 1.74 0.35
C ILE A 131 -14.27 1.19 1.56
N GLU A 132 -15.22 1.93 2.12
CA GLU A 132 -16.03 1.47 3.25
C GLU A 132 -16.81 0.20 2.90
N ALA A 133 -17.52 0.23 1.77
CA ALA A 133 -18.29 -0.92 1.29
C ALA A 133 -17.38 -2.12 1.01
N ALA A 134 -16.29 -1.90 0.28
CA ALA A 134 -15.30 -2.92 -0.06
C ALA A 134 -14.66 -3.56 1.18
N ALA A 135 -14.32 -2.77 2.19
CA ALA A 135 -13.72 -3.24 3.42
C ALA A 135 -14.72 -4.09 4.25
N LYS A 136 -15.96 -3.61 4.41
CA LYS A 136 -17.02 -4.33 5.13
C LYS A 136 -17.36 -5.66 4.45
N GLU A 137 -17.50 -5.66 3.11
CA GLU A 137 -17.78 -6.86 2.33
C GLU A 137 -16.65 -7.90 2.45
N ALA A 138 -15.41 -7.44 2.53
CA ALA A 138 -14.25 -8.31 2.74
C ALA A 138 -14.09 -8.77 4.21
N GLY A 139 -14.99 -8.37 5.13
CA GLY A 139 -15.00 -8.78 6.52
C GLY A 139 -14.18 -7.89 7.48
N ALA A 140 -13.64 -6.77 7.03
CA ALA A 140 -12.89 -5.87 7.89
C ALA A 140 -13.81 -4.94 8.70
N LYS A 141 -13.33 -4.50 9.86
CA LYS A 141 -13.91 -3.39 10.62
C LYS A 141 -13.49 -2.07 9.97
N VAL A 142 -14.44 -1.14 9.88
CA VAL A 142 -14.15 0.23 9.45
C VAL A 142 -14.27 1.15 10.65
N MET A 143 -13.23 1.91 10.93
CA MET A 143 -13.18 2.85 12.06
C MET A 143 -13.18 4.29 11.56
N PRO A 144 -13.87 5.21 12.26
CA PRO A 144 -13.75 6.64 12.00
C PRO A 144 -12.41 7.17 12.53
N ALA A 145 -11.96 8.30 11.98
CA ALA A 145 -10.71 8.95 12.43
C ALA A 145 -10.82 10.49 12.46
N HIS A 146 -12.03 11.04 12.39
CA HIS A 146 -12.28 12.48 12.29
C HIS A 146 -12.24 13.21 13.64
N LEU A 147 -12.37 12.51 14.78
CA LEU A 147 -12.33 13.11 16.11
C LEU A 147 -10.97 12.92 16.77
N GLU A 148 -10.51 13.94 17.48
CA GLU A 148 -9.26 13.89 18.22
C GLU A 148 -9.25 12.82 19.32
N SER A 149 -10.41 12.43 19.84
CA SER A 149 -10.55 11.40 20.88
C SER A 149 -10.05 10.02 20.46
N TYR A 150 -10.01 9.75 19.15
CA TYR A 150 -9.43 8.50 18.61
C TYR A 150 -7.91 8.46 18.66
N TYR A 151 -7.25 9.60 18.94
CA TYR A 151 -5.79 9.71 18.93
C TYR A 151 -5.25 9.77 20.35
N LYS A 152 -4.22 9.00 20.63
CA LYS A 152 -3.55 8.93 21.92
C LYS A 152 -2.17 9.58 21.84
N PRO A 153 -1.76 10.33 22.87
CA PRO A 153 -0.42 10.90 22.92
C PRO A 153 0.63 9.78 23.02
N VAL A 154 1.71 9.95 22.28
CA VAL A 154 2.88 9.07 22.32
C VAL A 154 4.15 9.92 22.44
N ASP A 155 5.10 9.45 23.22
CA ASP A 155 6.42 10.06 23.33
C ASP A 155 7.33 9.55 22.21
N LEU A 156 8.12 10.46 21.64
CA LEU A 156 9.10 10.19 20.59
C LEU A 156 10.51 10.46 21.14
N PRO A 157 11.08 9.59 21.97
CA PRO A 157 12.33 9.86 22.68
C PRO A 157 13.51 10.10 21.73
N LYS A 158 13.52 9.47 20.57
CA LYS A 158 14.54 9.63 19.52
C LYS A 158 14.23 10.77 18.54
N GLY A 159 13.05 11.40 18.62
CA GLY A 159 12.67 12.50 17.76
C GLY A 159 13.57 13.72 18.03
N GLN A 160 14.12 14.34 17.00
CA GLN A 160 14.95 15.54 17.18
C GLN A 160 14.08 16.80 17.34
N LYS A 161 13.21 17.06 16.37
CA LYS A 161 12.33 18.24 16.35
C LYS A 161 10.98 17.99 17.04
N MET A 162 10.42 16.78 16.89
CA MET A 162 9.16 16.39 17.49
C MET A 162 9.41 15.41 18.64
N LYS A 163 8.98 15.75 19.83
CA LYS A 163 9.14 14.94 21.05
C LYS A 163 7.88 14.17 21.43
N LYS A 164 6.71 14.62 20.95
CA LYS A 164 5.41 13.99 21.17
C LYS A 164 4.61 13.99 19.89
N ALA A 165 3.77 12.99 19.69
CA ALA A 165 2.80 12.91 18.62
C ALA A 165 1.47 12.38 19.16
N LYS A 166 0.42 12.47 18.35
CA LYS A 166 -0.85 11.78 18.59
C LYS A 166 -1.04 10.75 17.50
N ILE A 167 -1.22 9.49 17.87
CA ILE A 167 -1.40 8.38 16.96
C ILE A 167 -2.77 7.75 17.18
N HIS A 168 -3.45 7.42 16.10
CA HIS A 168 -4.75 6.78 16.14
C HIS A 168 -4.67 5.44 16.89
N GLU A 169 -5.62 5.20 17.79
CA GLU A 169 -5.63 4.02 18.66
C GLU A 169 -5.61 2.68 17.91
N ALA A 170 -6.18 2.62 16.70
CA ALA A 170 -6.12 1.42 15.88
C ALA A 170 -4.68 1.01 15.55
N ILE A 171 -3.79 1.98 15.26
CA ILE A 171 -2.36 1.70 15.01
C ILE A 171 -1.68 1.24 16.30
N LEU A 172 -1.98 1.86 17.43
CA LEU A 172 -1.36 1.51 18.71
C LEU A 172 -1.77 0.11 19.20
N ASN A 173 -2.95 -0.38 18.76
CA ASN A 173 -3.52 -1.65 19.19
C ASN A 173 -3.38 -2.78 18.15
N CYS A 174 -2.69 -2.56 17.04
CA CYS A 174 -2.45 -3.58 16.03
C CYS A 174 -1.08 -4.25 16.21
N ASP A 175 -0.97 -5.46 15.68
CA ASP A 175 0.30 -6.19 15.59
C ASP A 175 1.01 -5.91 14.26
N VAL A 176 0.23 -5.64 13.21
CA VAL A 176 0.73 -5.37 11.85
C VAL A 176 0.00 -4.16 11.26
N TRP A 177 0.77 -3.25 10.69
CA TRP A 177 0.25 -2.08 9.97
C TRP A 177 0.65 -2.14 8.50
N ILE A 178 -0.35 -2.15 7.60
CA ILE A 178 -0.19 -2.11 6.15
C ILE A 178 -0.59 -0.72 5.66
N ASN A 179 0.39 0.03 5.20
CA ASN A 179 0.17 1.36 4.63
C ASN A 179 -0.06 1.26 3.11
N VAL A 180 -1.22 1.70 2.63
CA VAL A 180 -1.65 1.55 1.23
C VAL A 180 -1.91 2.92 0.60
N PRO A 181 -0.86 3.70 0.36
CA PRO A 181 -0.96 5.04 -0.21
C PRO A 181 -1.39 5.01 -1.68
N ILE A 182 -1.75 6.18 -2.18
CA ILE A 182 -1.86 6.43 -3.61
C ILE A 182 -0.75 7.38 -4.07
N LEU A 183 -0.10 7.08 -5.18
CA LEU A 183 0.87 7.94 -5.83
C LEU A 183 0.14 9.03 -6.61
N LYS A 184 0.19 10.26 -6.13
CA LYS A 184 -0.44 11.41 -6.80
C LYS A 184 0.29 12.71 -6.52
N ASN A 185 0.07 13.72 -7.35
CA ASN A 185 0.55 15.08 -7.09
C ASN A 185 -0.07 15.66 -5.81
N HIS A 186 0.68 16.48 -5.10
CA HIS A 186 0.23 17.15 -3.88
C HIS A 186 0.85 18.55 -3.78
N GLY A 187 0.02 19.60 -3.70
CA GLY A 187 0.48 20.98 -3.71
C GLY A 187 1.50 21.34 -2.62
N GLY A 188 1.36 20.80 -1.42
CA GLY A 188 2.26 21.12 -0.31
C GLY A 188 3.45 20.18 -0.15
N ALA A 189 3.33 18.91 -0.55
CA ALA A 189 4.37 17.89 -0.41
C ALA A 189 4.93 17.42 -1.75
N ASN A 190 4.55 18.04 -2.85
CA ASN A 190 4.82 17.69 -4.25
C ASN A 190 4.30 16.29 -4.64
N LEU A 191 4.52 15.29 -3.81
CA LEU A 191 4.16 13.91 -4.05
C LEU A 191 3.56 13.26 -2.81
N THR A 192 2.50 12.45 -2.99
CA THR A 192 2.00 11.56 -1.95
C THR A 192 2.52 10.15 -2.18
N ILE A 193 2.98 9.50 -1.14
CA ILE A 193 3.28 8.07 -1.01
C ILE A 193 3.31 7.72 0.48
N SER A 194 3.96 6.62 0.86
CA SER A 194 3.90 6.04 2.21
C SER A 194 4.19 7.02 3.34
N MET A 195 5.18 7.91 3.19
CA MET A 195 5.54 8.87 4.24
C MET A 195 4.52 10.01 4.39
N LYS A 196 3.70 10.27 3.36
CA LYS A 196 2.68 11.33 3.38
C LYS A 196 1.31 10.78 3.80
N ASN A 197 1.06 9.49 3.61
CA ASN A 197 -0.24 8.86 3.89
C ASN A 197 -0.55 8.78 5.38
#